data_f8fcd8e43e27ac6f485da339d9db328b
#
_entry.id   f8fcd8e43e27ac6f485da339d9db328b
#
_cell.length_a   1.000
_cell.length_b   1.000
_cell.length_c   1.000
_cell.angle_alpha   90.00
_cell.angle_beta   90.00
_cell.angle_gamma   90.00
#
_symmetry.space_group_name_H-M   'P 1'
#
loop_
_entity.id
_entity.type
_entity.pdbx_description
1 polymer ?
#
loop_
_entity_poly.entity_id
_entity_poly.type
_entity_poly.pdbx_seq_one_letter_code
_entity_poly.pdbx_strand_id
1 'polypeptide(L)'
;SPGNLMKGSLPGYPLEVFMLHEVPPLASGGGASRLAYVRTMIGALEMLRRGITAVHDDAYHVPVTSTESVDAIMQAYADAGIRATVAIDQPNIVEYEKYPYLAELLPTEELRAMDAAPRQTTDELLAIYAHLIERWHGAEGGRLAAAVSCSAPQRVTNDYFAGLSALSKQHDLPFNIHILETKLQRVLGREKFGKSLVRHVHDLGFLDQRMMVIHAIWIDDDDIRL
;
A
#
# COMPACT_ATOMS: atom_id res chain seq x y z
N SER A 1 10.87 -5.35 0.10
CA SER A 1 10.03 -4.44 -0.69
C SER A 1 10.22 -4.64 -2.18
N PRO A 2 9.14 -4.68 -2.99
CA PRO A 2 9.22 -4.85 -4.43
C PRO A 2 10.03 -3.76 -5.14
N GLY A 3 10.05 -2.54 -4.61
CA GLY A 3 10.76 -1.38 -5.15
C GLY A 3 12.29 -1.50 -5.19
N ASN A 4 12.89 -2.48 -4.52
CA ASN A 4 14.35 -2.61 -4.45
C ASN A 4 15.04 -2.75 -5.82
N LEU A 5 14.40 -3.42 -6.77
CA LEU A 5 14.95 -3.60 -8.11
C LEU A 5 14.73 -2.39 -9.03
N MET A 6 13.95 -1.41 -8.58
CA MET A 6 13.65 -0.19 -9.35
C MET A 6 14.52 1.00 -8.95
N LYS A 7 15.48 0.81 -8.06
CA LYS A 7 16.42 1.87 -7.64
C LYS A 7 17.10 2.50 -8.84
N GLY A 8 16.92 3.81 -9.01
CA GLY A 8 17.49 4.58 -10.11
C GLY A 8 16.75 4.53 -11.44
N SER A 9 15.62 3.80 -11.54
CA SER A 9 14.84 3.70 -12.79
C SER A 9 14.09 4.99 -13.11
N LEU A 10 13.54 5.65 -12.09
CA LEU A 10 12.71 6.86 -12.22
C LEU A 10 13.16 7.96 -11.24
N PRO A 11 14.41 8.45 -11.34
CA PRO A 11 14.91 9.43 -10.38
C PRO A 11 14.30 10.82 -10.64
N GLY A 12 13.91 11.49 -9.54
CA GLY A 12 13.58 12.91 -9.56
C GLY A 12 12.17 13.28 -10.04
N TYR A 13 11.30 12.32 -10.28
CA TYR A 13 9.89 12.61 -10.57
C TYR A 13 9.09 12.90 -9.29
N PRO A 14 8.12 13.83 -9.34
CA PRO A 14 7.10 13.93 -8.29
C PRO A 14 6.37 12.60 -8.11
N LEU A 15 5.89 12.31 -6.88
CA LEU A 15 5.21 11.06 -6.56
C LEU A 15 4.09 10.73 -7.55
N GLU A 16 3.28 11.71 -7.90
CA GLU A 16 2.10 11.55 -8.75
C GLU A 16 2.49 11.10 -10.17
N VAL A 17 3.62 11.59 -10.69
CA VAL A 17 4.15 11.17 -12.00
C VAL A 17 4.82 9.79 -11.88
N PHE A 18 5.60 9.57 -10.81
CA PHE A 18 6.22 8.28 -10.54
C PHE A 18 5.18 7.16 -10.45
N MET A 19 4.07 7.39 -9.76
CA MET A 19 3.00 6.41 -9.61
C MET A 19 2.33 6.02 -10.93
N LEU A 20 2.22 6.92 -11.90
CA LEU A 20 1.70 6.60 -13.24
C LEU A 20 2.59 5.59 -13.99
N HIS A 21 3.89 5.55 -13.67
CA HIS A 21 4.82 4.59 -14.25
C HIS A 21 4.89 3.26 -13.48
N GLU A 22 4.48 3.25 -12.20
CA GLU A 22 4.49 2.03 -11.38
C GLU A 22 3.19 1.23 -11.43
N VAL A 23 2.07 1.88 -11.78
CA VAL A 23 0.76 1.22 -11.80
C VAL A 23 0.35 0.82 -13.22
N PRO A 24 -0.54 -0.17 -13.39
CA PRO A 24 -1.07 -0.55 -14.70
C PRO A 24 -1.75 0.64 -15.41
N PRO A 25 -1.64 0.74 -16.74
CA PRO A 25 -1.03 -0.22 -17.67
C PRO A 25 0.46 -0.03 -17.88
N LEU A 26 1.05 0.97 -17.24
CA LEU A 26 2.47 1.35 -17.50
C LEU A 26 3.45 0.38 -16.85
N ALA A 27 3.05 -0.26 -15.74
CA ALA A 27 3.84 -1.33 -15.15
C ALA A 27 3.68 -2.63 -15.93
N SER A 28 4.75 -3.15 -16.46
CA SER A 28 4.76 -4.44 -17.17
C SER A 28 4.99 -5.60 -16.20
N GLY A 29 4.13 -6.62 -16.30
CA GLY A 29 4.34 -7.93 -15.71
C GLY A 29 3.96 -8.02 -14.23
N GLY A 30 2.81 -8.63 -13.96
CA GLY A 30 2.53 -9.17 -12.64
C GLY A 30 3.65 -10.13 -12.24
N GLY A 31 4.30 -9.87 -11.11
CA GLY A 31 5.43 -10.68 -10.69
C GLY A 31 4.98 -12.10 -10.35
N ALA A 32 5.57 -13.10 -10.99
CA ALA A 32 5.49 -14.45 -10.47
C ALA A 32 5.92 -14.45 -8.99
N SER A 33 5.33 -15.31 -8.17
CA SER A 33 5.67 -15.44 -6.74
C SER A 33 7.18 -15.62 -6.51
N ARG A 34 7.88 -16.27 -7.44
CA ARG A 34 9.35 -16.36 -7.43
C ARG A 34 10.03 -14.98 -7.47
N LEU A 35 9.51 -14.04 -8.24
CA LEU A 35 10.06 -12.69 -8.30
C LEU A 35 9.79 -11.91 -7.00
N ALA A 36 8.61 -12.08 -6.41
CA ALA A 36 8.29 -11.51 -5.10
C ALA A 36 9.24 -12.01 -4.01
N TYR A 37 9.50 -13.32 -3.96
CA TYR A 37 10.50 -13.91 -3.06
C TYR A 37 11.89 -13.31 -3.26
N VAL A 38 12.39 -13.30 -4.50
CA VAL A 38 13.76 -12.82 -4.79
C VAL A 38 13.92 -11.33 -4.45
N ARG A 39 12.95 -10.49 -4.82
CA ARG A 39 12.96 -9.06 -4.49
C ARG A 39 13.00 -8.82 -2.98
N THR A 40 12.17 -9.54 -2.24
CA THR A 40 12.12 -9.43 -0.77
C THR A 40 13.41 -9.94 -0.15
N MET A 41 13.93 -11.08 -0.60
CA MET A 41 15.18 -11.65 -0.11
C MET A 41 16.38 -10.70 -0.32
N ILE A 42 16.51 -10.10 -1.51
CA ILE A 42 17.57 -9.11 -1.78
C ILE A 42 17.46 -7.93 -0.82
N GLY A 43 16.23 -7.40 -0.61
CA GLY A 43 16.00 -6.32 0.33
C GLY A 43 16.33 -6.71 1.78
N ALA A 44 15.91 -7.88 2.23
CA ALA A 44 16.19 -8.39 3.56
C ALA A 44 17.70 -8.56 3.82
N LEU A 45 18.42 -9.14 2.86
CA LEU A 45 19.88 -9.31 2.96
C LEU A 45 20.62 -7.95 2.95
N GLU A 46 20.17 -7.00 2.16
CA GLU A 46 20.74 -5.64 2.17
C GLU A 46 20.52 -4.95 3.53
N MET A 47 19.31 -5.07 4.09
CA MET A 47 19.00 -4.54 5.43
C MET A 47 19.85 -5.18 6.51
N LEU A 48 19.94 -6.50 6.55
CA LEU A 48 20.75 -7.24 7.53
C LEU A 48 22.24 -6.86 7.43
N ARG A 49 22.79 -6.73 6.24
CA ARG A 49 24.19 -6.29 6.04
C ARG A 49 24.45 -4.88 6.54
N ARG A 50 23.42 -4.07 6.69
CA ARG A 50 23.49 -2.69 7.24
C ARG A 50 23.09 -2.63 8.72
N GLY A 51 22.90 -3.77 9.39
CA GLY A 51 22.54 -3.86 10.81
C GLY A 51 21.05 -3.63 11.11
N ILE A 52 20.18 -3.60 10.09
CA ILE A 52 18.73 -3.52 10.26
C ILE A 52 18.20 -4.93 10.54
N THR A 53 17.61 -5.13 11.70
CA THR A 53 17.15 -6.45 12.18
C THR A 53 15.64 -6.60 12.21
N ALA A 54 14.90 -5.51 11.95
CA ALA A 54 13.45 -5.49 11.89
C ALA A 54 12.98 -4.56 10.77
N VAL A 55 11.90 -4.94 10.10
CA VAL A 55 11.28 -4.16 9.02
C VAL A 55 9.77 -4.12 9.20
N HIS A 56 9.18 -2.98 8.92
CA HIS A 56 7.77 -2.83 8.65
C HIS A 56 7.64 -2.61 7.14
N ASP A 57 7.08 -3.59 6.43
CA ASP A 57 6.98 -3.57 4.96
C ASP A 57 5.54 -3.35 4.54
N ASP A 58 5.28 -2.21 3.90
CA ASP A 58 4.04 -1.95 3.19
C ASP A 58 4.23 -2.46 1.76
N ALA A 59 3.91 -3.74 1.55
CA ALA A 59 4.28 -4.49 0.36
C ALA A 59 3.36 -4.17 -0.81
N TYR A 60 3.83 -3.28 -1.68
CA TYR A 60 3.11 -2.86 -2.87
C TYR A 60 3.24 -3.88 -4.01
N HIS A 61 2.10 -4.36 -4.49
CA HIS A 61 1.99 -5.31 -5.59
C HIS A 61 1.18 -4.73 -6.75
N VAL A 62 1.73 -4.77 -7.95
CA VAL A 62 1.05 -4.34 -9.17
C VAL A 62 1.20 -5.39 -10.25
N PRO A 63 0.17 -5.60 -11.07
CA PRO A 63 -1.17 -4.99 -11.03
C PRO A 63 -2.09 -5.58 -9.95
N VAL A 64 -1.83 -6.81 -9.52
CA VAL A 64 -2.65 -7.54 -8.56
C VAL A 64 -1.78 -8.32 -7.58
N THR A 65 -2.29 -8.56 -6.39
CA THR A 65 -1.68 -9.43 -5.39
C THR A 65 -2.33 -10.81 -5.39
N SER A 66 -1.69 -11.80 -4.77
CA SER A 66 -2.25 -13.14 -4.57
C SER A 66 -1.72 -13.76 -3.29
N THR A 67 -2.38 -14.82 -2.82
CA THR A 67 -1.91 -15.59 -1.66
C THR A 67 -0.51 -16.15 -1.89
N GLU A 68 -0.19 -16.61 -3.11
CA GLU A 68 1.14 -17.14 -3.46
C GLU A 68 2.22 -16.05 -3.43
N SER A 69 1.89 -14.82 -3.83
CA SER A 69 2.84 -13.70 -3.76
C SER A 69 3.06 -13.25 -2.32
N VAL A 70 2.01 -13.25 -1.50
CA VAL A 70 2.10 -12.98 -0.06
C VAL A 70 2.95 -14.05 0.62
N ASP A 71 2.69 -15.34 0.36
CA ASP A 71 3.48 -16.45 0.89
C ASP A 71 4.96 -16.33 0.49
N ALA A 72 5.23 -15.93 -0.74
CA ALA A 72 6.60 -15.74 -1.23
C ALA A 72 7.35 -14.63 -0.49
N ILE A 73 6.67 -13.51 -0.17
CA ILE A 73 7.25 -12.41 0.62
C ILE A 73 7.54 -12.88 2.04
N MET A 74 6.55 -13.47 2.70
CA MET A 74 6.66 -13.91 4.09
C MET A 74 7.72 -15.00 4.23
N GLN A 75 7.79 -15.96 3.29
CA GLN A 75 8.82 -16.99 3.25
C GLN A 75 10.22 -16.38 3.07
N ALA A 76 10.37 -15.36 2.24
CA ALA A 76 11.67 -14.69 2.08
C ALA A 76 12.14 -14.03 3.39
N TYR A 77 11.23 -13.42 4.15
CA TYR A 77 11.57 -12.87 5.47
C TYR A 77 11.86 -13.96 6.51
N ALA A 78 11.12 -15.09 6.46
CA ALA A 78 11.38 -16.28 7.29
C ALA A 78 12.80 -16.80 7.06
N ASP A 79 13.14 -17.07 5.79
CA ASP A 79 14.44 -17.62 5.37
C ASP A 79 15.61 -16.66 5.64
N ALA A 80 15.38 -15.36 5.50
CA ALA A 80 16.38 -14.34 5.85
C ALA A 80 16.62 -14.22 7.36
N GLY A 81 15.68 -14.67 8.19
CA GLY A 81 15.78 -14.57 9.64
C GLY A 81 15.53 -13.19 10.24
N ILE A 82 15.09 -12.21 9.44
CA ILE A 82 14.75 -10.86 9.88
C ILE A 82 13.37 -10.82 10.54
N ARG A 83 13.14 -9.90 11.47
CA ARG A 83 11.78 -9.60 11.94
C ARG A 83 11.05 -8.78 10.91
N ALA A 84 9.82 -9.17 10.57
CA ALA A 84 9.02 -8.45 9.59
C ALA A 84 7.55 -8.33 10.04
N THR A 85 7.02 -7.11 9.97
CA THR A 85 5.58 -6.85 10.00
C THR A 85 5.18 -6.44 8.60
N VAL A 86 4.27 -7.17 7.96
CA VAL A 86 3.95 -7.01 6.54
C VAL A 86 2.48 -6.66 6.36
N ALA A 87 2.23 -5.57 5.65
CA ALA A 87 0.91 -5.22 5.11
C ALA A 87 0.93 -5.36 3.57
N ILE A 88 -0.25 -5.52 2.99
CA ILE A 88 -0.43 -5.59 1.54
C ILE A 88 -0.90 -4.21 1.07
N ASP A 89 -0.03 -3.43 0.45
CA ASP A 89 -0.39 -2.15 -0.13
C ASP A 89 -0.99 -2.37 -1.53
N GLN A 90 -2.31 -2.57 -1.58
CA GLN A 90 -3.02 -2.83 -2.83
C GLN A 90 -4.18 -1.84 -3.00
N PRO A 91 -4.03 -0.81 -3.86
CA PRO A 91 -5.15 0.06 -4.24
C PRO A 91 -6.19 -0.69 -5.09
N ASN A 92 -7.46 -0.30 -4.97
CA ASN A 92 -8.55 -0.87 -5.78
C ASN A 92 -9.34 0.16 -6.59
N ILE A 93 -8.86 1.41 -6.64
CA ILE A 93 -9.36 2.47 -7.52
C ILE A 93 -8.38 2.67 -8.68
N VAL A 94 -8.90 2.87 -9.89
CA VAL A 94 -8.08 3.13 -11.08
C VAL A 94 -7.29 4.44 -10.94
N GLU A 95 -6.08 4.51 -11.49
CA GLU A 95 -5.14 5.58 -11.17
C GLU A 95 -5.65 6.97 -11.53
N TYR A 96 -6.30 7.14 -12.69
CA TYR A 96 -6.80 8.46 -13.11
C TYR A 96 -7.94 8.98 -12.22
N GLU A 97 -8.69 8.11 -11.53
CA GLU A 97 -9.75 8.53 -10.59
C GLU A 97 -9.20 9.01 -9.23
N LYS A 98 -7.95 8.73 -8.94
CA LYS A 98 -7.30 9.12 -7.67
C LYS A 98 -6.98 10.61 -7.63
N TYR A 99 -6.87 11.25 -8.79
CA TYR A 99 -6.50 12.65 -8.90
C TYR A 99 -7.58 13.45 -9.62
N PRO A 100 -7.98 14.63 -9.10
CA PRO A 100 -8.89 15.52 -9.79
C PRO A 100 -8.34 15.89 -11.17
N TYR A 101 -9.20 15.95 -12.17
CA TYR A 101 -8.91 16.42 -13.53
C TYR A 101 -7.94 15.53 -14.34
N LEU A 102 -7.37 14.47 -13.78
CA LEU A 102 -6.38 13.64 -14.49
C LEU A 102 -7.00 12.97 -15.74
N ALA A 103 -8.23 12.48 -15.63
CA ALA A 103 -8.94 11.88 -16.76
C ALA A 103 -9.10 12.83 -17.96
N GLU A 104 -9.25 14.15 -17.71
CA GLU A 104 -9.39 15.17 -18.76
C GLU A 104 -8.08 15.48 -19.47
N LEU A 105 -6.95 15.19 -18.81
CA LEU A 105 -5.60 15.47 -19.30
C LEU A 105 -4.97 14.30 -20.04
N LEU A 106 -5.50 13.08 -19.85
CA LEU A 106 -4.95 11.86 -20.46
C LEU A 106 -5.55 11.58 -21.84
N PRO A 107 -4.74 11.06 -22.78
CA PRO A 107 -5.26 10.55 -24.05
C PRO A 107 -6.28 9.42 -23.82
N THR A 108 -7.27 9.34 -24.70
CA THR A 108 -8.33 8.30 -24.60
C THR A 108 -7.75 6.87 -24.62
N GLU A 109 -6.66 6.64 -25.32
CA GLU A 109 -5.98 5.34 -25.37
C GLU A 109 -5.43 4.93 -24.00
N GLU A 110 -4.81 5.88 -23.30
CA GLU A 110 -4.27 5.65 -21.94
C GLU A 110 -5.40 5.36 -20.94
N LEU A 111 -6.52 6.11 -21.02
CA LEU A 111 -7.68 5.85 -20.18
C LEU A 111 -8.25 4.44 -20.40
N ARG A 112 -8.39 4.01 -21.68
CA ARG A 112 -8.84 2.65 -22.00
C ARG A 112 -7.89 1.58 -21.50
N ALA A 113 -6.58 1.82 -21.59
CA ALA A 113 -5.57 0.90 -21.09
C ALA A 113 -5.63 0.78 -19.55
N MET A 114 -5.83 1.90 -18.84
CA MET A 114 -6.04 1.90 -17.38
C MET A 114 -7.33 1.19 -16.98
N ASP A 115 -8.42 1.37 -17.73
CA ASP A 115 -9.69 0.67 -17.48
C ASP A 115 -9.59 -0.84 -17.71
N ALA A 116 -8.81 -1.26 -18.68
CA ALA A 116 -8.58 -2.67 -19.00
C ALA A 116 -7.58 -3.35 -18.04
N ALA A 117 -6.86 -2.59 -17.19
CA ALA A 117 -5.92 -3.15 -16.25
C ALA A 117 -6.61 -4.04 -15.21
N PRO A 118 -6.02 -5.18 -14.83
CA PRO A 118 -6.57 -6.06 -13.82
C PRO A 118 -6.80 -5.30 -12.49
N ARG A 119 -7.99 -5.49 -11.92
CA ARG A 119 -8.37 -4.94 -10.61
C ARG A 119 -8.95 -6.05 -9.75
N GLN A 120 -8.77 -5.91 -8.44
CA GLN A 120 -9.32 -6.83 -7.46
C GLN A 120 -10.48 -6.18 -6.72
N THR A 121 -11.48 -6.96 -6.44
CA THR A 121 -12.62 -6.56 -5.60
C THR A 121 -12.22 -6.47 -4.13
N THR A 122 -13.05 -5.78 -3.34
CA THR A 122 -12.92 -5.73 -1.88
C THR A 122 -12.84 -7.13 -1.28
N ASP A 123 -13.74 -8.03 -1.67
CA ASP A 123 -13.80 -9.40 -1.12
C ASP A 123 -12.55 -10.21 -1.44
N GLU A 124 -12.03 -10.12 -2.68
CA GLU A 124 -10.78 -10.78 -3.06
C GLU A 124 -9.59 -10.30 -2.24
N LEU A 125 -9.49 -8.99 -2.02
CA LEU A 125 -8.41 -8.40 -1.24
C LEU A 125 -8.52 -8.76 0.25
N LEU A 126 -9.72 -8.72 0.83
CA LEU A 126 -9.93 -9.12 2.22
C LEU A 126 -9.68 -10.62 2.43
N ALA A 127 -9.98 -11.47 1.45
CA ALA A 127 -9.63 -12.89 1.52
C ALA A 127 -8.10 -13.12 1.52
N ILE A 128 -7.33 -12.32 0.78
CA ILE A 128 -5.87 -12.38 0.81
C ILE A 128 -5.34 -11.91 2.18
N TYR A 129 -5.93 -10.90 2.79
CA TYR A 129 -5.58 -10.49 4.16
C TYR A 129 -5.91 -11.56 5.19
N ALA A 130 -7.07 -12.23 5.07
CA ALA A 130 -7.42 -13.35 5.95
C ALA A 130 -6.35 -14.46 5.87
N HIS A 131 -5.90 -14.81 4.65
CA HIS A 131 -4.80 -15.77 4.45
C HIS A 131 -3.48 -15.30 5.10
N LEU A 132 -3.09 -14.02 4.91
CA LEU A 132 -1.88 -13.46 5.53
C LEU A 132 -1.94 -13.57 7.07
N ILE A 133 -3.08 -13.22 7.66
CA ILE A 133 -3.27 -13.24 9.10
C ILE A 133 -3.24 -14.69 9.62
N GLU A 134 -4.06 -15.58 9.04
CA GLU A 134 -4.18 -16.96 9.50
C GLU A 134 -2.87 -17.73 9.41
N ARG A 135 -2.13 -17.54 8.32
CA ARG A 135 -0.92 -18.33 8.04
C ARG A 135 0.35 -17.76 8.66
N TRP A 136 0.48 -16.44 8.72
CA TRP A 136 1.76 -15.79 8.97
C TRP A 136 1.82 -14.92 10.21
N HIS A 137 0.67 -14.45 10.74
CA HIS A 137 0.70 -13.63 11.94
C HIS A 137 1.16 -14.46 13.14
N GLY A 138 2.27 -14.03 13.78
CA GLY A 138 2.90 -14.78 14.89
C GLY A 138 3.81 -15.94 14.46
N ALA A 139 3.96 -16.18 13.16
CA ALA A 139 4.85 -17.24 12.66
C ALA A 139 6.32 -17.00 13.03
N GLU A 140 7.14 -18.07 12.84
CA GLU A 140 8.58 -18.03 13.14
C GLU A 140 8.90 -17.60 14.58
N GLY A 141 8.11 -18.07 15.55
CA GLY A 141 8.28 -17.70 16.95
C GLY A 141 7.99 -16.23 17.24
N GLY A 142 7.06 -15.60 16.50
CA GLY A 142 6.68 -14.20 16.63
C GLY A 142 7.57 -13.24 15.87
N ARG A 143 8.51 -13.71 15.03
CA ARG A 143 9.34 -12.84 14.18
C ARG A 143 8.56 -12.25 13.01
N LEU A 144 7.51 -12.94 12.55
CA LEU A 144 6.66 -12.51 11.45
C LEU A 144 5.30 -12.07 11.97
N ALA A 145 4.82 -10.95 11.51
CA ALA A 145 3.51 -10.40 11.87
C ALA A 145 2.81 -9.80 10.65
N ALA A 146 1.48 -9.79 10.70
CA ALA A 146 0.65 -9.08 9.74
C ALA A 146 0.39 -7.65 10.21
N ALA A 147 0.18 -6.76 9.25
CA ALA A 147 -0.47 -5.47 9.40
C ALA A 147 -1.48 -5.31 8.27
N VAL A 148 -2.33 -4.30 8.32
CA VAL A 148 -3.22 -3.94 7.20
C VAL A 148 -2.81 -2.59 6.61
N SER A 149 -3.14 -2.35 5.32
CA SER A 149 -2.85 -1.09 4.63
C SER A 149 -3.98 -0.72 3.69
N CYS A 150 -4.40 0.53 3.72
CA CYS A 150 -5.29 1.07 2.69
C CYS A 150 -4.52 1.81 1.58
N SER A 151 -3.19 1.73 1.57
CA SER A 151 -2.35 2.58 0.73
C SER A 151 -2.51 4.06 1.09
N ALA A 152 -3.56 4.71 0.60
CA ALA A 152 -3.94 6.07 0.94
C ALA A 152 -5.47 6.24 0.80
N PRO A 153 -6.11 7.19 1.50
CA PRO A 153 -7.57 7.33 1.54
C PRO A 153 -8.22 7.50 0.16
N GLN A 154 -7.53 8.15 -0.76
CA GLN A 154 -8.01 8.41 -2.11
C GLN A 154 -7.76 7.26 -3.10
N ARG A 155 -7.07 6.20 -2.68
CA ARG A 155 -6.64 5.10 -3.54
C ARG A 155 -7.47 3.84 -3.37
N VAL A 156 -8.40 3.85 -2.42
CA VAL A 156 -9.25 2.70 -2.08
C VAL A 156 -10.71 3.11 -2.00
N THR A 157 -11.59 2.15 -2.22
CA THR A 157 -13.03 2.34 -2.01
C THR A 157 -13.36 2.34 -0.51
N ASN A 158 -14.47 2.99 -0.13
CA ASN A 158 -14.88 3.10 1.28
C ASN A 158 -15.21 1.74 1.90
N ASP A 159 -15.77 0.80 1.14
CA ASP A 159 -16.05 -0.56 1.59
C ASP A 159 -14.78 -1.35 1.89
N TYR A 160 -13.76 -1.23 1.03
CA TYR A 160 -12.45 -1.84 1.30
C TYR A 160 -11.78 -1.22 2.52
N PHE A 161 -11.80 0.11 2.63
CA PHE A 161 -11.27 0.80 3.82
C PHE A 161 -11.97 0.33 5.11
N ALA A 162 -13.31 0.21 5.09
CA ALA A 162 -14.08 -0.30 6.22
C ALA A 162 -13.71 -1.74 6.57
N GLY A 163 -13.54 -2.61 5.57
CA GLY A 163 -13.10 -3.99 5.76
C GLY A 163 -11.72 -4.08 6.41
N LEU A 164 -10.76 -3.27 5.94
CA LEU A 164 -9.42 -3.19 6.54
C LEU A 164 -9.45 -2.68 7.98
N SER A 165 -10.27 -1.66 8.27
CA SER A 165 -10.46 -1.15 9.63
C SER A 165 -11.06 -2.23 10.55
N ALA A 166 -12.01 -3.03 10.04
CA ALA A 166 -12.58 -4.15 10.79
C ALA A 166 -11.53 -5.23 11.10
N LEU A 167 -10.72 -5.62 10.11
CA LEU A 167 -9.62 -6.59 10.31
C LEU A 167 -8.59 -6.08 11.33
N SER A 168 -8.17 -4.82 11.23
CA SER A 168 -7.26 -4.19 12.19
C SER A 168 -7.82 -4.26 13.62
N LYS A 169 -9.10 -3.93 13.80
CA LYS A 169 -9.79 -3.98 15.11
C LYS A 169 -9.92 -5.41 15.63
N GLN A 170 -10.33 -6.34 14.78
CA GLN A 170 -10.58 -7.73 15.15
C GLN A 170 -9.31 -8.45 15.62
N HIS A 171 -8.18 -8.20 14.98
CA HIS A 171 -6.92 -8.90 15.21
C HIS A 171 -5.87 -8.03 15.90
N ASP A 172 -6.22 -6.81 16.33
CA ASP A 172 -5.32 -5.82 16.95
C ASP A 172 -4.05 -5.57 16.13
N LEU A 173 -4.22 -5.37 14.81
CA LEU A 173 -3.12 -5.18 13.86
C LEU A 173 -2.85 -3.70 13.61
N PRO A 174 -1.58 -3.32 13.39
CA PRO A 174 -1.25 -1.99 12.86
C PRO A 174 -1.96 -1.74 11.53
N PHE A 175 -2.44 -0.51 11.33
CA PHE A 175 -3.10 -0.08 10.11
C PHE A 175 -2.30 1.04 9.42
N ASN A 176 -1.66 0.72 8.31
CA ASN A 176 -0.85 1.64 7.54
C ASN A 176 -1.68 2.55 6.65
N ILE A 177 -1.35 3.82 6.61
CA ILE A 177 -1.95 4.78 5.72
C ILE A 177 -0.92 5.83 5.29
N HIS A 178 -0.68 5.96 3.97
CA HIS A 178 0.10 7.08 3.43
C HIS A 178 -0.82 8.28 3.31
N ILE A 179 -0.49 9.36 3.98
CA ILE A 179 -1.36 10.53 4.02
C ILE A 179 -0.57 11.83 4.03
N LEU A 180 -1.02 12.79 3.20
CA LEU A 180 -0.43 14.12 3.10
C LEU A 180 1.09 14.11 2.89
N GLU A 181 1.57 13.17 2.06
CA GLU A 181 2.96 13.03 1.64
C GLU A 181 3.38 14.21 0.75
N THR A 182 2.50 14.61 -0.18
CA THR A 182 2.74 15.72 -1.10
C THR A 182 1.75 16.86 -0.89
N LYS A 183 2.13 18.05 -1.36
CA LYS A 183 1.23 19.23 -1.35
C LYS A 183 -0.01 18.97 -2.21
N LEU A 184 0.12 18.18 -3.29
CA LEU A 184 -1.00 17.83 -4.15
C LEU A 184 -2.06 17.02 -3.39
N GLN A 185 -1.66 16.12 -2.50
CA GLN A 185 -2.62 15.38 -1.66
C GLN A 185 -3.43 16.31 -0.74
N ARG A 186 -2.86 17.42 -0.29
CA ARG A 186 -3.62 18.43 0.47
C ARG A 186 -4.65 19.16 -0.41
N VAL A 187 -4.27 19.50 -1.64
CA VAL A 187 -5.21 20.08 -2.62
C VAL A 187 -6.30 19.10 -2.96
N LEU A 188 -5.93 17.86 -3.26
CA LEU A 188 -6.85 16.77 -3.57
C LEU A 188 -7.89 16.52 -2.46
N GLY A 189 -7.48 16.54 -1.20
CA GLY A 189 -8.42 16.40 -0.08
C GLY A 189 -9.51 17.46 -0.09
N ARG A 190 -9.13 18.71 -0.39
CA ARG A 190 -10.07 19.82 -0.49
C ARG A 190 -10.98 19.72 -1.71
N GLU A 191 -10.43 19.39 -2.87
CA GLU A 191 -11.18 19.26 -4.12
C GLU A 191 -12.14 18.06 -4.10
N LYS A 192 -11.67 16.90 -3.65
CA LYS A 192 -12.44 15.66 -3.69
C LYS A 192 -13.41 15.51 -2.50
N PHE A 193 -13.02 15.93 -1.31
CA PHE A 193 -13.74 15.69 -0.06
C PHE A 193 -14.17 16.96 0.68
N GLY A 194 -13.77 18.15 0.22
CA GLY A 194 -14.06 19.42 0.88
C GLY A 194 -13.31 19.64 2.21
N LYS A 195 -12.34 18.78 2.54
CA LYS A 195 -11.61 18.78 3.81
C LYS A 195 -10.22 18.16 3.64
N SER A 196 -9.41 18.17 4.71
CA SER A 196 -8.14 17.43 4.70
C SER A 196 -8.39 15.91 4.62
N LEU A 197 -7.39 15.16 4.15
CA LEU A 197 -7.47 13.70 4.12
C LEU A 197 -7.54 13.11 5.54
N VAL A 198 -6.87 13.72 6.53
CA VAL A 198 -6.95 13.28 7.94
C VAL A 198 -8.36 13.48 8.48
N ARG A 199 -8.94 14.66 8.28
CA ARG A 199 -10.34 14.94 8.65
C ARG A 199 -11.32 13.99 7.95
N HIS A 200 -11.06 13.66 6.69
CA HIS A 200 -11.89 12.69 5.95
C HIS A 200 -11.86 11.31 6.60
N VAL A 201 -10.68 10.80 6.94
CA VAL A 201 -10.52 9.50 7.62
C VAL A 201 -11.17 9.51 9.01
N HIS A 202 -11.00 10.61 9.75
CA HIS A 202 -11.67 10.79 11.05
C HIS A 202 -13.18 10.75 10.91
N ASP A 203 -13.77 11.50 9.99
CA ASP A 203 -15.21 11.59 9.80
C ASP A 203 -15.84 10.27 9.33
N LEU A 204 -15.05 9.41 8.65
CA LEU A 204 -15.44 8.04 8.33
C LEU A 204 -15.38 7.09 9.55
N GLY A 205 -14.82 7.53 10.69
CA GLY A 205 -14.67 6.71 11.89
C GLY A 205 -13.57 5.67 11.82
N PHE A 206 -12.59 5.86 10.94
CA PHE A 206 -11.47 4.91 10.74
C PHE A 206 -10.18 5.34 11.44
N LEU A 207 -10.05 6.61 11.81
CA LEU A 207 -8.88 7.10 12.55
C LEU A 207 -8.91 6.58 13.99
N ASP A 208 -7.96 5.73 14.34
CA ASP A 208 -7.80 5.22 15.70
C ASP A 208 -6.32 4.95 16.04
N GLN A 209 -6.07 4.51 17.28
CA GLN A 209 -4.73 4.32 17.84
C GLN A 209 -3.87 3.26 17.15
N ARG A 210 -4.45 2.37 16.30
CA ARG A 210 -3.71 1.37 15.53
C ARG A 210 -3.19 1.93 14.22
N MET A 211 -3.67 3.12 13.83
CA MET A 211 -3.30 3.71 12.55
C MET A 211 -1.87 4.25 12.58
N MET A 212 -1.05 3.71 11.71
CA MET A 212 0.30 4.22 11.44
C MET A 212 0.23 5.22 10.29
N VAL A 213 0.29 6.48 10.64
CA VAL A 213 0.25 7.60 9.68
C VAL A 213 1.63 7.77 9.08
N ILE A 214 1.78 7.38 7.80
CA ILE A 214 3.03 7.46 7.06
C ILE A 214 3.11 8.80 6.36
N HIS A 215 4.29 9.43 6.39
CA HIS A 215 4.62 10.76 5.91
C HIS A 215 4.08 11.91 6.77
N ALA A 216 2.79 12.26 6.68
CA ALA A 216 2.17 13.38 7.41
C ALA A 216 2.91 14.73 7.25
N ILE A 217 3.52 14.97 6.05
CA ILE A 217 4.38 16.16 5.81
C ILE A 217 3.54 17.43 5.68
N TRP A 218 2.35 17.31 5.11
CA TRP A 218 1.46 18.44 4.80
C TRP A 218 0.23 18.49 5.71
N ILE A 219 0.32 17.96 6.92
CA ILE A 219 -0.71 18.13 7.98
C ILE A 219 -0.68 19.55 8.54
N ASP A 220 -1.79 19.99 9.13
CA ASP A 220 -1.85 21.23 9.88
C ASP A 220 -2.25 20.99 11.34
N ASP A 221 -2.36 22.09 12.11
CA ASP A 221 -2.69 22.02 13.54
C ASP A 221 -4.07 21.42 13.80
N ASP A 222 -5.01 21.56 12.87
CA ASP A 222 -6.36 20.96 13.00
C ASP A 222 -6.32 19.46 12.74
N ASP A 223 -5.46 19.00 11.82
CA ASP A 223 -5.22 17.57 11.58
C ASP A 223 -4.56 16.90 12.80
N ILE A 224 -3.62 17.60 13.47
CA ILE A 224 -2.89 17.08 14.65
C ILE A 224 -3.81 16.92 15.86
N ARG A 225 -4.89 17.71 15.97
CA ARG A 225 -5.82 17.66 17.09
C ARG A 225 -6.84 16.51 16.99
N LEU A 226 -6.88 15.80 15.87
CA LEU A 226 -7.78 14.67 15.64
C LEU A 226 -7.22 13.37 16.16
#